data_ed718d3dac50f667954c6c42c6402052
#
_entry.id   ed718d3dac50f667954c6c42c6402052
#
_cell.length_a   1.000
_cell.length_b   1.000
_cell.length_c   1.000
_cell.angle_alpha   90.00
_cell.angle_beta   90.00
_cell.angle_gamma   90.00
#
_symmetry.space_group_name_H-M   'P 1'
#
loop_
_entity.id
_entity.type
_entity.pdbx_description
1 polymer ?
#
loop_
_entity_poly.entity_id
_entity_poly.type
_entity_poly.pdbx_seq_one_letter_code
_entity_poly.pdbx_strand_id
1 'polypeptide(L)'
;MNPRQFIIAIALGLALAAGTCLALRMQIPSEPKFALVLPEPNPVPEFSLLNQRGMPIDQTVFAGQWDLVFFGFTHCPDICPTTLQVLAAAKTTLQEKGQVPLPRIVLVSVDPERDTPELMQQYVDYFGEGNLGITGALDEITRLTSGLGIFFAKHLSDGEDYAVDHSAAVLVINPDGGFEALFSGPHVVENYVHDLPIVMGGN
;
A
#
# COMPACT_ATOMS: atom_id res chain seq x y z
N MET A 1 -25.24 -51.40 26.69
CA MET A 1 -25.17 -49.91 26.62
C MET A 1 -26.60 -49.39 26.53
N ASN A 2 -26.99 -48.49 27.44
CA ASN A 2 -28.36 -47.98 27.51
C ASN A 2 -28.60 -47.10 26.25
N PRO A 3 -29.75 -47.22 25.53
CA PRO A 3 -30.04 -46.44 24.33
C PRO A 3 -29.86 -44.90 24.50
N ARG A 4 -30.14 -44.41 25.72
CA ARG A 4 -29.87 -42.99 26.05
C ARG A 4 -28.37 -42.63 26.01
N GLN A 5 -27.48 -43.51 26.49
CA GLN A 5 -26.04 -43.27 26.48
C GLN A 5 -25.48 -43.31 25.05
N PHE A 6 -26.04 -44.14 24.18
CA PHE A 6 -25.69 -44.21 22.77
C PHE A 6 -26.07 -42.92 22.01
N ILE A 7 -27.26 -42.38 22.25
CA ILE A 7 -27.72 -41.11 21.64
C ILE A 7 -26.87 -39.95 22.12
N ILE A 8 -26.51 -39.88 23.40
CA ILE A 8 -25.66 -38.83 23.95
C ILE A 8 -24.24 -38.88 23.33
N ALA A 9 -23.68 -40.08 23.17
CA ALA A 9 -22.36 -40.23 22.56
C ALA A 9 -22.34 -39.78 21.09
N ILE A 10 -23.40 -40.08 20.31
CA ILE A 10 -23.53 -39.62 18.93
C ILE A 10 -23.66 -38.06 18.87
N ALA A 11 -24.50 -37.48 19.73
CA ALA A 11 -24.70 -36.03 19.78
C ALA A 11 -23.40 -35.28 20.13
N LEU A 12 -22.61 -35.77 21.09
CA LEU A 12 -21.32 -35.25 21.46
C LEU A 12 -20.30 -35.38 20.31
N GLY A 13 -20.27 -36.50 19.60
CA GLY A 13 -19.41 -36.72 18.44
C GLY A 13 -19.75 -35.77 17.30
N LEU A 14 -21.03 -35.54 17.01
CA LEU A 14 -21.46 -34.59 16.00
C LEU A 14 -21.14 -33.13 16.39
N ALA A 15 -21.32 -32.77 17.65
CA ALA A 15 -20.97 -31.43 18.15
C ALA A 15 -19.46 -31.18 18.08
N LEU A 16 -18.64 -32.19 18.43
CA LEU A 16 -17.18 -32.10 18.31
C LEU A 16 -16.75 -31.98 16.85
N ALA A 17 -17.30 -32.79 15.95
CA ALA A 17 -17.02 -32.73 14.51
C ALA A 17 -17.46 -31.40 13.90
N ALA A 18 -18.61 -30.84 14.27
CA ALA A 18 -19.09 -29.55 13.84
C ALA A 18 -18.18 -28.40 14.37
N GLY A 19 -17.76 -28.50 15.65
CA GLY A 19 -16.86 -27.54 16.27
C GLY A 19 -15.45 -27.54 15.63
N THR A 20 -14.90 -28.72 15.35
CA THR A 20 -13.60 -28.83 14.64
C THR A 20 -13.71 -28.37 13.21
N CYS A 21 -14.76 -28.65 12.47
CA CYS A 21 -14.97 -28.19 11.10
C CYS A 21 -15.12 -26.65 11.04
N LEU A 22 -15.81 -26.06 12.01
CA LEU A 22 -15.92 -24.60 12.14
C LEU A 22 -14.59 -23.95 12.49
N ALA A 23 -13.84 -24.52 13.43
CA ALA A 23 -12.52 -24.04 13.82
C ALA A 23 -11.51 -24.13 12.66
N LEU A 24 -11.54 -25.21 11.87
CA LEU A 24 -10.69 -25.36 10.68
C LEU A 24 -11.07 -24.36 9.58
N ARG A 25 -12.35 -24.03 9.42
CA ARG A 25 -12.78 -22.98 8.48
C ARG A 25 -12.32 -21.57 8.89
N MET A 26 -12.20 -21.32 10.19
CA MET A 26 -11.68 -20.05 10.72
C MET A 26 -10.14 -19.93 10.59
N GLN A 27 -9.44 -21.02 10.30
CA GLN A 27 -7.99 -21.06 10.14
C GLN A 27 -7.50 -21.07 8.68
N ILE A 28 -8.41 -21.03 7.68
CA ILE A 28 -8.00 -20.87 6.28
C ILE A 28 -7.61 -19.41 6.12
N PRO A 29 -6.32 -19.10 5.89
CA PRO A 29 -5.89 -17.72 5.62
C PRO A 29 -6.68 -17.20 4.42
N SER A 30 -7.22 -16.00 4.53
CA SER A 30 -7.81 -15.35 3.37
C SER A 30 -6.67 -15.04 2.40
N GLU A 31 -6.85 -15.36 1.11
CA GLU A 31 -5.89 -14.98 0.08
C GLU A 31 -6.23 -13.61 -0.49
N PRO A 32 -5.23 -12.74 -0.74
CA PRO A 32 -5.44 -11.49 -1.45
C PRO A 32 -6.05 -11.76 -2.84
N LYS A 33 -7.00 -10.91 -3.25
CA LYS A 33 -7.71 -11.08 -4.54
C LYS A 33 -7.31 -10.03 -5.57
N PHE A 34 -6.89 -8.89 -5.12
CA PHE A 34 -6.64 -7.70 -5.94
C PHE A 34 -5.17 -7.28 -5.91
N ALA A 35 -4.48 -7.56 -4.81
CA ALA A 35 -3.06 -7.33 -4.69
C ALA A 35 -2.27 -8.51 -5.27
N LEU A 36 -1.25 -8.20 -6.06
CA LEU A 36 -0.21 -9.16 -6.42
C LEU A 36 0.82 -9.18 -5.29
N VAL A 37 0.84 -10.27 -4.52
CA VAL A 37 1.82 -10.48 -3.44
C VAL A 37 3.05 -11.16 -4.02
N LEU A 38 4.23 -10.66 -3.69
CA LEU A 38 5.50 -11.24 -4.12
C LEU A 38 5.81 -12.49 -3.30
N PRO A 39 6.42 -13.53 -3.90
CA PRO A 39 6.83 -14.75 -3.16
C PRO A 39 7.79 -14.46 -2.01
N GLU A 40 8.66 -13.46 -2.18
CA GLU A 40 9.58 -12.91 -1.20
C GLU A 40 9.61 -11.39 -1.37
N PRO A 41 9.60 -10.60 -0.28
CA PRO A 41 9.70 -9.15 -0.36
C PRO A 41 11.01 -8.71 -1.00
N ASN A 42 10.96 -7.83 -1.97
CA ASN A 42 12.16 -7.23 -2.57
C ASN A 42 12.60 -6.03 -1.74
N PRO A 43 13.89 -5.93 -1.35
CA PRO A 43 14.37 -4.76 -0.62
C PRO A 43 14.21 -3.49 -1.46
N VAL A 44 13.77 -2.41 -0.82
CA VAL A 44 13.75 -1.09 -1.48
C VAL A 44 15.20 -0.69 -1.79
N PRO A 45 15.51 -0.24 -3.03
CA PRO A 45 16.85 0.22 -3.38
C PRO A 45 17.32 1.37 -2.52
N GLU A 46 18.64 1.47 -2.32
CA GLU A 46 19.24 2.64 -1.67
C GLU A 46 19.01 3.90 -2.50
N PHE A 47 18.64 5.00 -1.84
CA PHE A 47 18.46 6.31 -2.44
C PHE A 47 18.84 7.42 -1.47
N SER A 48 19.04 8.62 -1.99
CA SER A 48 19.24 9.84 -1.22
C SER A 48 18.31 10.93 -1.77
N LEU A 49 17.17 11.10 -1.12
CA LEU A 49 16.10 12.02 -1.53
C LEU A 49 15.74 12.97 -0.39
N LEU A 50 14.76 13.82 -0.60
CA LEU A 50 14.23 14.77 0.37
C LEU A 50 12.79 14.42 0.72
N ASN A 51 12.43 14.55 1.99
CA ASN A 51 11.03 14.53 2.38
C ASN A 51 10.38 15.91 2.12
N GLN A 52 9.07 16.01 2.32
CA GLN A 52 8.29 17.23 2.15
C GLN A 52 8.69 18.39 3.09
N ARG A 53 9.59 18.17 4.04
CA ARG A 53 10.16 19.22 4.92
C ARG A 53 11.57 19.64 4.47
N GLY A 54 12.02 19.15 3.30
CA GLY A 54 13.37 19.40 2.79
C GLY A 54 14.47 18.67 3.54
N MET A 55 14.15 17.70 4.39
CA MET A 55 15.14 16.91 5.14
C MET A 55 15.61 15.72 4.30
N PRO A 56 16.93 15.44 4.28
CA PRO A 56 17.45 14.25 3.62
C PRO A 56 16.88 12.96 4.23
N ILE A 57 16.51 12.03 3.37
CA ILE A 57 16.02 10.71 3.72
C ILE A 57 16.65 9.66 2.80
N ASP A 58 16.68 8.43 3.26
CA ASP A 58 17.11 7.25 2.53
C ASP A 58 16.07 6.12 2.67
N GLN A 59 16.36 4.91 2.19
CA GLN A 59 15.48 3.75 2.23
C GLN A 59 15.02 3.37 3.65
N THR A 60 15.74 3.77 4.69
CA THR A 60 15.36 3.48 6.08
C THR A 60 14.09 4.21 6.51
N VAL A 61 13.64 5.21 5.74
CA VAL A 61 12.37 5.92 5.98
C VAL A 61 11.15 4.98 5.97
N PHE A 62 11.28 3.83 5.32
CA PHE A 62 10.22 2.80 5.25
C PHE A 62 10.26 1.79 6.40
N ALA A 63 11.28 1.84 7.27
CA ALA A 63 11.39 0.91 8.38
C ALA A 63 10.37 1.18 9.50
N GLY A 64 9.84 0.10 10.09
CA GLY A 64 9.01 0.13 11.29
C GLY A 64 7.52 0.37 11.07
N GLN A 65 7.06 0.49 9.82
CA GLN A 65 5.65 0.68 9.49
C GLN A 65 5.30 0.14 8.10
N TRP A 66 4.02 -0.05 7.84
CA TRP A 66 3.52 -0.35 6.50
C TRP A 66 3.33 0.93 5.71
N ASP A 67 3.74 0.92 4.44
CA ASP A 67 3.61 2.06 3.53
C ASP A 67 2.88 1.67 2.25
N LEU A 68 1.98 2.55 1.79
CA LEU A 68 1.37 2.52 0.46
C LEU A 68 2.07 3.56 -0.39
N VAL A 69 2.98 3.12 -1.24
CA VAL A 69 3.84 4.00 -2.05
C VAL A 69 3.28 4.15 -3.44
N PHE A 70 2.97 5.38 -3.81
CA PHE A 70 2.51 5.77 -5.12
C PHE A 70 3.50 6.73 -5.77
N PHE A 71 3.83 6.48 -7.04
CA PHE A 71 4.69 7.33 -7.84
C PHE A 71 3.83 8.23 -8.70
N GLY A 72 3.94 9.53 -8.54
CA GLY A 72 3.10 10.51 -9.19
C GLY A 72 3.69 11.91 -9.10
N PHE A 73 2.90 12.93 -9.37
CA PHE A 73 3.32 14.33 -9.30
C PHE A 73 2.14 15.26 -9.00
N THR A 74 2.43 16.44 -8.42
CA THR A 74 1.39 17.35 -7.93
C THR A 74 0.57 17.99 -9.05
N HIS A 75 1.17 18.16 -10.24
CA HIS A 75 0.52 18.76 -11.40
C HIS A 75 -0.26 17.75 -12.27
N CYS A 76 -0.40 16.50 -11.82
CA CYS A 76 -1.20 15.49 -12.51
C CYS A 76 -2.70 15.85 -12.39
N PRO A 77 -3.43 15.99 -13.51
CA PRO A 77 -4.80 16.52 -13.46
C PRO A 77 -5.85 15.51 -13.00
N ASP A 78 -5.56 14.20 -13.01
CA ASP A 78 -6.60 13.16 -12.84
C ASP A 78 -6.14 11.99 -11.99
N ILE A 79 -5.24 11.13 -12.49
CA ILE A 79 -4.98 9.83 -11.87
C ILE A 79 -4.33 9.95 -10.47
N CYS A 80 -3.43 10.94 -10.25
CA CYS A 80 -2.75 11.08 -8.97
C CYS A 80 -3.70 11.51 -7.85
N PRO A 81 -4.50 12.60 -7.98
CA PRO A 81 -5.43 12.97 -6.92
C PRO A 81 -6.51 11.90 -6.71
N THR A 82 -6.99 11.26 -7.77
CA THR A 82 -7.97 10.17 -7.66
C THR A 82 -7.40 8.97 -6.89
N THR A 83 -6.18 8.54 -7.20
CA THR A 83 -5.52 7.43 -6.49
C THR A 83 -5.32 7.77 -5.01
N LEU A 84 -4.76 8.93 -4.69
CA LEU A 84 -4.53 9.34 -3.30
C LEU A 84 -5.83 9.47 -2.51
N GLN A 85 -6.91 9.93 -3.14
CA GLN A 85 -8.24 9.98 -2.52
C GLN A 85 -8.77 8.58 -2.19
N VAL A 86 -8.59 7.61 -3.09
CA VAL A 86 -8.96 6.20 -2.85
C VAL A 86 -8.15 5.63 -1.69
N LEU A 87 -6.83 5.88 -1.64
CA LEU A 87 -5.98 5.41 -0.54
C LEU A 87 -6.39 6.02 0.81
N ALA A 88 -6.68 7.32 0.84
CA ALA A 88 -7.15 8.01 2.05
C ALA A 88 -8.51 7.45 2.54
N ALA A 89 -9.45 7.21 1.62
CA ALA A 89 -10.75 6.62 1.93
C ALA A 89 -10.61 5.16 2.43
N ALA A 90 -9.72 4.37 1.81
CA ALA A 90 -9.44 3.01 2.25
C ALA A 90 -8.83 2.98 3.66
N LYS A 91 -7.87 3.86 3.95
CA LYS A 91 -7.27 4.02 5.29
C LYS A 91 -8.31 4.39 6.34
N THR A 92 -9.21 5.34 6.04
CA THR A 92 -10.32 5.72 6.93
C THR A 92 -11.25 4.54 7.19
N THR A 93 -11.63 3.80 6.14
CA THR A 93 -12.50 2.61 6.28
C THR A 93 -11.84 1.50 7.11
N LEU A 94 -10.54 1.28 6.92
CA LEU A 94 -9.76 0.32 7.73
C LEU A 94 -9.71 0.74 9.19
N GLN A 95 -9.52 2.04 9.47
CA GLN A 95 -9.54 2.59 10.83
C GLN A 95 -10.90 2.39 11.50
N GLU A 96 -12.00 2.65 10.81
CA GLU A 96 -13.37 2.43 11.30
C GLU A 96 -13.65 0.96 11.60
N LYS A 97 -13.01 0.04 10.87
CA LYS A 97 -13.07 -1.41 11.10
C LYS A 97 -12.14 -1.90 12.22
N GLY A 98 -11.37 -1.00 12.84
CA GLY A 98 -10.45 -1.33 13.92
C GLY A 98 -9.14 -1.99 13.46
N GLN A 99 -8.78 -1.87 12.18
CA GLN A 99 -7.50 -2.38 11.67
C GLN A 99 -6.32 -1.65 12.31
N VAL A 100 -5.37 -2.41 12.82
CA VAL A 100 -4.08 -1.90 13.36
C VAL A 100 -2.98 -2.88 12.97
N PRO A 101 -1.82 -2.39 12.53
CA PRO A 101 -1.51 -0.99 12.22
C PRO A 101 -2.23 -0.48 10.98
N LEU A 102 -2.33 0.85 10.83
CA LEU A 102 -2.76 1.47 9.58
C LEU A 102 -1.53 1.81 8.72
N PRO A 103 -1.59 1.62 7.39
CA PRO A 103 -0.48 1.99 6.53
C PRO A 103 -0.37 3.52 6.38
N ARG A 104 0.86 4.03 6.22
CA ARG A 104 1.12 5.40 5.81
C ARG A 104 1.02 5.51 4.29
N ILE A 105 0.46 6.61 3.78
CA ILE A 105 0.45 6.92 2.36
C ILE A 105 1.73 7.70 2.03
N VAL A 106 2.44 7.27 1.00
CA VAL A 106 3.67 7.89 0.51
C VAL A 106 3.52 8.25 -0.95
N LEU A 107 3.72 9.53 -1.27
CA LEU A 107 3.83 10.00 -2.64
C LEU A 107 5.31 10.26 -2.97
N VAL A 108 5.85 9.55 -3.96
CA VAL A 108 7.17 9.81 -4.53
C VAL A 108 6.99 10.59 -5.82
N SER A 109 7.53 11.80 -5.88
CA SER A 109 7.45 12.63 -7.09
C SER A 109 8.27 12.02 -8.21
N VAL A 110 7.69 11.98 -9.41
CA VAL A 110 8.38 11.68 -10.68
C VAL A 110 8.62 12.95 -11.52
N ASP A 111 8.34 14.11 -10.93
CA ASP A 111 8.52 15.41 -11.56
C ASP A 111 9.17 16.43 -10.59
N PRO A 112 10.40 16.17 -10.13
CA PRO A 112 11.04 17.00 -9.11
C PRO A 112 11.35 18.42 -9.57
N GLU A 113 11.28 18.70 -10.87
CA GLU A 113 11.46 20.06 -11.38
C GLU A 113 10.33 21.01 -10.97
N ARG A 114 9.09 20.49 -10.84
CA ARG A 114 7.91 21.23 -10.39
C ARG A 114 7.53 20.94 -8.94
N ASP A 115 7.84 19.76 -8.44
CA ASP A 115 7.43 19.29 -7.11
C ASP A 115 8.48 19.63 -6.06
N THR A 116 8.45 20.89 -5.56
CA THR A 116 9.29 21.27 -4.41
C THR A 116 8.83 20.61 -3.12
N PRO A 117 9.68 20.50 -2.08
CA PRO A 117 9.27 19.99 -0.78
C PRO A 117 8.02 20.67 -0.22
N GLU A 118 7.90 21.98 -0.33
CA GLU A 118 6.78 22.78 0.18
C GLU A 118 5.47 22.43 -0.55
N LEU A 119 5.54 22.26 -1.88
CA LEU A 119 4.38 21.86 -2.67
C LEU A 119 3.96 20.42 -2.35
N MET A 120 4.94 19.53 -2.20
CA MET A 120 4.70 18.15 -1.76
C MET A 120 4.03 18.11 -0.38
N GLN A 121 4.45 18.97 0.57
CA GLN A 121 3.83 19.06 1.89
C GLN A 121 2.34 19.42 1.78
N GLN A 122 2.02 20.49 1.04
CA GLN A 122 0.64 20.92 0.86
C GLN A 122 -0.21 19.83 0.20
N TYR A 123 0.37 19.14 -0.78
CA TYR A 123 -0.34 18.12 -1.54
C TYR A 123 -0.62 16.87 -0.71
N VAL A 124 0.36 16.32 0.00
CA VAL A 124 0.13 15.10 0.79
C VAL A 124 -0.73 15.34 2.03
N ASP A 125 -0.65 16.52 2.63
CA ASP A 125 -1.48 16.91 3.78
C ASP A 125 -2.97 17.01 3.42
N TYR A 126 -3.29 17.37 2.17
CA TYR A 126 -4.67 17.40 1.68
C TYR A 126 -5.36 16.02 1.76
N PHE A 127 -4.59 14.92 1.62
CA PHE A 127 -5.10 13.55 1.68
C PHE A 127 -5.02 12.91 3.08
N GLY A 128 -4.66 13.67 4.10
CA GLY A 128 -4.66 13.24 5.49
C GLY A 128 -3.33 13.44 6.20
N GLU A 129 -3.41 13.50 7.52
CA GLU A 129 -2.24 13.69 8.38
C GLU A 129 -1.32 12.46 8.38
N GLY A 130 -0.01 12.72 8.55
CA GLY A 130 1.01 11.69 8.67
C GLY A 130 1.42 11.03 7.35
N ASN A 131 0.92 11.52 6.21
CA ASN A 131 1.38 11.10 4.90
C ASN A 131 2.81 11.62 4.63
N LEU A 132 3.54 10.96 3.72
CA LEU A 132 4.91 11.31 3.36
C LEU A 132 4.98 11.70 1.89
N GLY A 133 5.55 12.87 1.61
CA GLY A 133 5.94 13.31 0.28
C GLY A 133 7.45 13.18 0.11
N ILE A 134 7.88 12.60 -0.99
CA ILE A 134 9.30 12.39 -1.33
C ILE A 134 9.58 13.06 -2.67
N THR A 135 10.62 13.87 -2.73
CA THR A 135 11.13 14.52 -3.95
C THR A 135 12.66 14.62 -3.90
N GLY A 136 13.30 15.14 -4.91
CA GLY A 136 14.77 15.33 -4.90
C GLY A 136 15.40 15.21 -6.28
N ALA A 137 16.64 14.72 -6.34
CA ALA A 137 17.35 14.62 -7.59
C ALA A 137 16.74 13.57 -8.53
N LEU A 138 16.57 13.92 -9.81
CA LEU A 138 15.91 13.05 -10.80
C LEU A 138 16.64 11.72 -11.02
N ASP A 139 17.97 11.71 -10.92
CA ASP A 139 18.77 10.49 -11.02
C ASP A 139 18.54 9.52 -9.86
N GLU A 140 18.35 10.03 -8.64
CA GLU A 140 17.98 9.22 -7.47
C GLU A 140 16.55 8.68 -7.59
N ILE A 141 15.61 9.49 -8.07
CA ILE A 141 14.24 9.05 -8.37
C ILE A 141 14.26 7.95 -9.44
N THR A 142 15.07 8.14 -10.50
CA THR A 142 15.22 7.15 -11.57
C THR A 142 15.82 5.84 -11.05
N ARG A 143 16.78 5.91 -10.13
CA ARG A 143 17.36 4.73 -9.48
C ARG A 143 16.31 3.97 -8.67
N LEU A 144 15.56 4.68 -7.84
CA LEU A 144 14.51 4.10 -6.99
C LEU A 144 13.42 3.45 -7.85
N THR A 145 12.89 4.17 -8.84
CA THR A 145 11.81 3.67 -9.72
C THR A 145 12.27 2.47 -10.54
N SER A 146 13.48 2.52 -11.12
CA SER A 146 14.03 1.40 -11.91
C SER A 146 14.21 0.15 -11.06
N GLY A 147 14.70 0.29 -9.83
CA GLY A 147 14.89 -0.84 -8.91
C GLY A 147 13.59 -1.46 -8.41
N LEU A 148 12.49 -0.70 -8.42
CA LEU A 148 11.14 -1.16 -8.05
C LEU A 148 10.29 -1.55 -9.28
N GLY A 149 10.83 -1.46 -10.49
CA GLY A 149 10.10 -1.78 -11.72
C GLY A 149 9.01 -0.76 -12.08
N ILE A 150 9.12 0.47 -11.59
CA ILE A 150 8.20 1.57 -11.87
C ILE A 150 8.70 2.34 -13.09
N PHE A 151 7.82 2.48 -14.07
CA PHE A 151 8.08 3.28 -15.27
C PHE A 151 7.57 4.70 -15.10
N PHE A 152 8.34 5.68 -15.57
CA PHE A 152 7.86 7.03 -15.84
C PHE A 152 8.61 7.63 -17.03
N ALA A 153 7.96 8.55 -17.75
CA ALA A 153 8.56 9.27 -18.89
C ALA A 153 7.97 10.67 -19.01
N LYS A 154 8.84 11.65 -19.17
CA LYS A 154 8.47 13.04 -19.44
C LYS A 154 8.27 13.22 -20.94
N HIS A 155 7.08 13.70 -21.34
CA HIS A 155 6.78 14.10 -22.72
C HIS A 155 7.14 15.56 -22.91
N LEU A 156 8.20 15.81 -23.66
CA LEU A 156 8.57 17.17 -24.03
C LEU A 156 7.55 17.69 -25.04
N SER A 157 6.67 18.60 -24.61
CA SER A 157 5.89 19.47 -25.50
C SER A 157 6.61 20.80 -25.64
N ASP A 158 6.39 21.51 -26.75
CA ASP A 158 6.93 22.85 -26.98
C ASP A 158 6.27 23.84 -25.99
N GLY A 159 6.79 23.97 -24.77
CA GLY A 159 6.29 24.88 -23.75
C GLY A 159 6.59 24.44 -22.31
N GLU A 160 6.17 25.25 -21.33
CA GLU A 160 6.31 24.95 -19.90
C GLU A 160 5.34 23.85 -19.41
N ASP A 161 4.27 23.59 -20.16
CA ASP A 161 3.28 22.54 -19.88
C ASP A 161 3.68 21.24 -20.55
N TYR A 162 4.25 20.32 -19.78
CA TYR A 162 4.55 18.96 -20.22
C TYR A 162 3.79 17.93 -19.39
N ALA A 163 3.49 16.79 -20.00
CA ALA A 163 2.91 15.63 -19.32
C ALA A 163 4.01 14.66 -18.87
N VAL A 164 3.73 13.94 -17.79
CA VAL A 164 4.58 12.84 -17.33
C VAL A 164 3.72 11.58 -17.28
N ASP A 165 4.06 10.60 -18.11
CA ASP A 165 3.49 9.26 -18.01
C ASP A 165 4.18 8.51 -16.90
N HIS A 166 3.41 7.80 -16.09
CA HIS A 166 3.96 6.97 -15.01
C HIS A 166 3.08 5.75 -14.73
N SER A 167 3.67 4.73 -14.13
CA SER A 167 2.93 3.57 -13.66
C SER A 167 1.90 3.97 -12.61
N ALA A 168 0.66 3.51 -12.77
CA ALA A 168 -0.41 3.74 -11.81
C ALA A 168 -0.37 2.76 -10.62
N ALA A 169 0.65 1.93 -10.50
CA ALA A 169 0.75 0.94 -9.42
C ALA A 169 0.97 1.60 -8.06
N VAL A 170 0.31 1.04 -7.04
CA VAL A 170 0.56 1.34 -5.62
C VAL A 170 1.31 0.17 -5.01
N LEU A 171 2.51 0.41 -4.52
CA LEU A 171 3.34 -0.59 -3.86
C LEU A 171 3.01 -0.66 -2.38
N VAL A 172 3.06 -1.85 -1.81
CA VAL A 172 2.98 -2.08 -0.36
C VAL A 172 4.38 -2.40 0.14
N ILE A 173 4.92 -1.54 0.98
CA ILE A 173 6.22 -1.75 1.63
C ILE A 173 5.97 -2.19 3.06
N ASN A 174 6.61 -3.28 3.46
CA ASN A 174 6.48 -3.85 4.80
C ASN A 174 7.39 -3.14 5.83
N PRO A 175 7.21 -3.37 7.14
CA PRO A 175 8.01 -2.73 8.19
C PRO A 175 9.52 -3.04 8.15
N ASP A 176 9.94 -4.07 7.44
CA ASP A 176 11.36 -4.39 7.23
C ASP A 176 11.97 -3.63 6.04
N GLY A 177 11.18 -2.78 5.36
CA GLY A 177 11.61 -2.03 4.19
C GLY A 177 11.58 -2.86 2.90
N GLY A 178 10.81 -3.93 2.86
CA GLY A 178 10.64 -4.81 1.71
C GLY A 178 9.39 -4.47 0.90
N PHE A 179 9.51 -4.43 -0.43
CA PHE A 179 8.38 -4.38 -1.35
C PHE A 179 7.67 -5.74 -1.34
N GLU A 180 6.52 -5.81 -0.66
CA GLU A 180 5.74 -7.02 -0.36
C GLU A 180 4.70 -7.33 -1.42
N ALA A 181 3.94 -6.31 -1.84
CA ALA A 181 2.82 -6.46 -2.75
C ALA A 181 2.56 -5.19 -3.56
N LEU A 182 1.80 -5.33 -4.65
CA LEU A 182 1.34 -4.19 -5.44
C LEU A 182 -0.13 -4.29 -5.80
N PHE A 183 -0.80 -3.15 -5.89
CA PHE A 183 -2.11 -2.98 -6.48
C PHE A 183 -1.97 -2.30 -7.84
N SER A 184 -2.53 -2.91 -8.88
CA SER A 184 -2.63 -2.29 -10.21
C SER A 184 -3.92 -1.47 -10.33
N GLY A 185 -3.91 -0.43 -11.19
CA GLY A 185 -5.15 0.29 -11.50
C GLY A 185 -6.16 -0.56 -12.31
N PRO A 186 -7.45 -0.19 -12.29
CA PRO A 186 -8.03 0.95 -11.58
C PRO A 186 -8.13 0.72 -10.08
N HIS A 187 -7.87 1.79 -9.30
CA HIS A 187 -7.91 1.74 -7.84
C HIS A 187 -9.34 1.91 -7.32
N VAL A 188 -9.73 1.03 -6.39
CA VAL A 188 -11.05 0.99 -5.75
C VAL A 188 -10.87 0.76 -4.26
N VAL A 189 -11.59 1.50 -3.42
CA VAL A 189 -11.47 1.44 -1.94
C VAL A 189 -11.64 0.02 -1.41
N GLU A 190 -12.64 -0.71 -1.93
CA GLU A 190 -12.98 -2.06 -1.50
C GLU A 190 -11.84 -3.06 -1.68
N ASN A 191 -11.02 -2.88 -2.73
CA ASN A 191 -9.88 -3.76 -3.00
C ASN A 191 -8.81 -3.64 -1.91
N TYR A 192 -8.50 -2.40 -1.50
CA TYR A 192 -7.55 -2.14 -0.41
C TYR A 192 -8.09 -2.59 0.93
N VAL A 193 -9.37 -2.31 1.22
CA VAL A 193 -10.02 -2.71 2.47
C VAL A 193 -10.10 -4.23 2.61
N HIS A 194 -10.22 -4.96 1.50
CA HIS A 194 -10.23 -6.42 1.49
C HIS A 194 -8.82 -6.99 1.70
N ASP A 195 -7.84 -6.53 0.90
CA ASP A 195 -6.55 -7.22 0.81
C ASP A 195 -5.50 -6.72 1.80
N LEU A 196 -5.50 -5.43 2.19
CA LEU A 196 -4.47 -4.91 3.10
C LEU A 196 -4.42 -5.64 4.44
N PRO A 197 -5.52 -5.96 5.13
CA PRO A 197 -5.45 -6.75 6.35
C PRO A 197 -4.77 -8.10 6.15
N ILE A 198 -5.00 -8.74 5.00
CA ILE A 198 -4.41 -10.04 4.66
C ILE A 198 -2.91 -9.90 4.38
N VAL A 199 -2.53 -8.95 3.54
CA VAL A 199 -1.12 -8.66 3.17
C VAL A 199 -0.31 -8.25 4.40
N MET A 200 -0.89 -7.45 5.29
CA MET A 200 -0.23 -6.95 6.50
C MET A 200 -0.22 -7.97 7.66
N GLY A 201 -0.69 -9.21 7.43
CA GLY A 201 -0.69 -10.26 8.44
C GLY A 201 -1.69 -10.03 9.57
N GLY A 202 -2.67 -9.16 9.36
CA GLY A 202 -3.79 -8.95 10.27
C GLY A 202 -4.83 -10.05 10.11
N ASN A 203 -4.93 -10.94 11.08
CA ASN A 203 -6.07 -11.86 11.23
C ASN A 203 -7.20 -11.18 11.98
#